data_fe897afe8ada0642f6f9989983e8e9e0
#
_entry.id   fe897afe8ada0642f6f9989983e8e9e0
#
_cell.length_a   1.000
_cell.length_b   1.000
_cell.length_c   1.000
_cell.angle_alpha   90.00
_cell.angle_beta   90.00
_cell.angle_gamma   90.00
#
_symmetry.space_group_name_H-M   'P 1'
#
loop_
_entity.id
_entity.type
_entity.pdbx_description
1 polymer ?
#
loop_
_entity_poly.entity_id
_entity_poly.type
_entity_poly.pdbx_seq_one_letter_code
_entity_poly.pdbx_strand_id
1 'polypeptide(L)'
;MDDIRSAGRKLWRGFGVSVVFALVGGGLWWWQERDYQQFYVWQGVPQARALDWKTLARGLRSDAYLVGWSDLRANPLWVTWRLENIQGSRLGERPDEFERDWRSLWPVTPDSYRNSGYDRGHLAPNYAIGKIYGVKAQHQTFRMTNISPQTPALNRKLWQRLEAAIMDSILPREGALWITAGPVFSGSIERLPNLIEIPDAFYKIIISPGTGRQAPRALAFLFPQQVRGDEPLDRFLVSIDRIESLTGLDFFHELPDDVEQRLEAQVVRDGWQVDSFSRMPSRY
;
A
#
# COMPACT_ATOMS: atom_id res chain seq x y z
N MET A 1 15.38 46.24 -40.63
CA MET A 1 14.58 45.02 -40.94
C MET A 1 15.29 43.72 -40.55
N ASP A 2 16.62 43.70 -40.50
CA ASP A 2 17.38 42.49 -40.14
C ASP A 2 17.40 42.12 -38.68
N ASP A 3 17.24 43.09 -37.80
CA ASP A 3 17.27 42.91 -36.33
C ASP A 3 16.02 42.15 -35.78
N ILE A 4 14.85 42.37 -36.37
CA ILE A 4 13.60 41.70 -36.02
C ILE A 4 13.63 40.22 -36.46
N ARG A 5 14.24 39.95 -37.62
CA ARG A 5 14.38 38.56 -38.11
C ARG A 5 15.41 37.74 -37.32
N SER A 6 16.43 38.39 -36.73
CA SER A 6 17.43 37.73 -35.88
C SER A 6 16.86 37.41 -34.48
N ALA A 7 16.06 38.30 -33.90
CA ALA A 7 15.38 38.11 -32.66
C ALA A 7 14.34 36.96 -32.72
N GLY A 8 13.55 36.93 -33.81
CA GLY A 8 12.60 35.84 -34.04
C GLY A 8 13.26 34.46 -34.13
N ARG A 9 14.40 34.36 -34.85
CA ARG A 9 15.15 33.10 -34.98
C ARG A 9 15.75 32.62 -33.64
N LYS A 10 16.21 33.53 -32.79
CA LYS A 10 16.71 33.20 -31.44
C LYS A 10 15.58 32.73 -30.52
N LEU A 11 14.42 33.37 -30.56
CA LEU A 11 13.21 32.96 -29.81
C LEU A 11 12.72 31.56 -30.24
N TRP A 12 12.63 31.29 -31.53
CA TRP A 12 12.23 29.98 -32.06
C TRP A 12 13.23 28.87 -31.69
N ARG A 13 14.54 29.16 -31.74
CA ARG A 13 15.57 28.21 -31.30
C ARG A 13 15.49 27.94 -29.80
N GLY A 14 15.28 28.98 -28.97
CA GLY A 14 15.07 28.83 -27.52
C GLY A 14 13.83 27.99 -27.20
N PHE A 15 12.72 28.25 -27.89
CA PHE A 15 11.48 27.49 -27.70
C PHE A 15 11.65 26.02 -28.09
N GLY A 16 12.28 25.75 -29.26
CA GLY A 16 12.55 24.37 -29.70
C GLY A 16 13.43 23.60 -28.71
N VAL A 17 14.47 24.22 -28.17
CA VAL A 17 15.35 23.62 -27.16
C VAL A 17 14.58 23.33 -25.88
N SER A 18 13.73 24.24 -25.39
CA SER A 18 12.90 24.06 -24.18
C SER A 18 11.90 22.92 -24.34
N VAL A 19 11.28 22.77 -25.52
CA VAL A 19 10.36 21.65 -25.81
C VAL A 19 11.10 20.31 -25.80
N VAL A 20 12.30 20.25 -26.39
CA VAL A 20 13.12 19.02 -26.37
C VAL A 20 13.48 18.63 -24.92
N PHE A 21 13.92 19.58 -24.09
CA PHE A 21 14.22 19.32 -22.69
C PHE A 21 12.98 18.85 -21.91
N ALA A 22 11.81 19.43 -22.17
CA ALA A 22 10.57 19.01 -21.55
C ALA A 22 10.17 17.58 -21.97
N LEU A 23 10.30 17.23 -23.25
CA LEU A 23 10.02 15.89 -23.75
C LEU A 23 11.00 14.85 -23.21
N VAL A 24 12.29 15.15 -23.18
CA VAL A 24 13.32 14.26 -22.62
C VAL A 24 13.13 14.11 -21.11
N GLY A 25 12.94 15.22 -20.41
CA GLY A 25 12.67 15.18 -18.95
C GLY A 25 11.38 14.43 -18.60
N GLY A 26 10.31 14.66 -19.37
CA GLY A 26 9.05 13.93 -19.22
C GLY A 26 9.18 12.43 -19.53
N GLY A 27 9.94 12.10 -20.58
CA GLY A 27 10.22 10.70 -20.92
C GLY A 27 11.04 9.97 -19.86
N LEU A 28 12.08 10.61 -19.33
CA LEU A 28 12.90 10.06 -18.24
C LEU A 28 12.09 9.90 -16.97
N TRP A 29 11.27 10.90 -16.61
CA TRP A 29 10.38 10.83 -15.45
C TRP A 29 9.37 9.69 -15.61
N TRP A 30 8.73 9.57 -16.79
CA TRP A 30 7.79 8.50 -17.08
C TRP A 30 8.43 7.11 -16.97
N TRP A 31 9.65 6.96 -17.50
CA TRP A 31 10.41 5.72 -17.42
C TRP A 31 10.75 5.36 -15.97
N GLN A 32 11.24 6.33 -15.18
CA GLN A 32 11.52 6.13 -13.74
C GLN A 32 10.26 5.81 -12.93
N GLU A 33 9.12 6.42 -13.26
CA GLU A 33 7.86 6.14 -12.61
C GLU A 33 7.40 4.72 -12.91
N ARG A 34 7.47 4.31 -14.17
CA ARG A 34 7.11 2.96 -14.59
C ARG A 34 8.01 1.90 -13.95
N ASP A 35 9.31 2.10 -13.93
CA ASP A 35 10.28 1.19 -13.31
C ASP A 35 10.02 1.04 -11.80
N TYR A 36 9.74 2.16 -11.11
CA TYR A 36 9.35 2.17 -9.70
C TYR A 36 8.06 1.38 -9.48
N GLN A 37 7.02 1.63 -10.27
CA GLN A 37 5.75 0.94 -10.12
C GLN A 37 5.89 -0.56 -10.39
N GLN A 38 6.59 -0.98 -11.44
CA GLN A 38 6.84 -2.38 -11.73
C GLN A 38 7.56 -3.13 -10.60
N PHE A 39 8.40 -2.44 -9.84
CA PHE A 39 9.10 -3.05 -8.72
C PHE A 39 8.22 -3.23 -7.48
N TYR A 40 7.46 -2.20 -7.08
CA TYR A 40 6.68 -2.20 -5.84
C TYR A 40 5.22 -2.62 -6.00
N VAL A 41 4.71 -2.59 -7.23
CA VAL A 41 3.32 -2.94 -7.55
C VAL A 41 3.32 -4.18 -8.43
N TRP A 42 2.46 -5.12 -8.11
CA TRP A 42 2.30 -6.32 -8.91
C TRP A 42 1.06 -6.22 -9.80
N GLN A 43 1.26 -6.33 -11.14
CA GLN A 43 0.19 -6.38 -12.15
C GLN A 43 -0.81 -5.21 -12.09
N GLY A 44 -0.27 -4.00 -12.03
CA GLY A 44 -1.05 -2.77 -12.09
C GLY A 44 -1.33 -2.11 -10.73
N VAL A 45 -1.33 -0.78 -10.76
CA VAL A 45 -1.68 0.04 -9.60
C VAL A 45 -3.18 -0.11 -9.32
N PRO A 46 -3.62 -0.38 -8.07
CA PRO A 46 -5.04 -0.47 -7.76
C PRO A 46 -5.81 0.74 -8.30
N GLN A 47 -6.82 0.51 -9.10
CA GLN A 47 -7.59 1.56 -9.77
C GLN A 47 -9.06 1.54 -9.35
N ALA A 48 -9.76 2.65 -9.55
CA ALA A 48 -11.19 2.73 -9.29
C ALA A 48 -11.97 1.99 -10.38
N ARG A 49 -12.89 1.09 -10.02
CA ARG A 49 -13.80 0.41 -10.96
C ARG A 49 -14.83 1.36 -11.58
N ALA A 50 -15.09 2.46 -10.91
CA ALA A 50 -15.97 3.53 -11.39
C ALA A 50 -15.47 4.88 -10.88
N LEU A 51 -15.80 5.94 -11.61
CA LEU A 51 -15.52 7.31 -11.16
C LEU A 51 -16.42 7.64 -9.97
N ASP A 52 -15.86 7.51 -8.76
CA ASP A 52 -16.54 7.82 -7.50
C ASP A 52 -15.55 8.59 -6.58
N TRP A 53 -16.08 9.58 -5.86
CA TRP A 53 -15.29 10.31 -4.86
C TRP A 53 -14.73 9.37 -3.76
N LYS A 54 -15.42 8.26 -3.49
CA LYS A 54 -15.03 7.24 -2.50
C LYS A 54 -13.74 6.53 -2.84
N THR A 55 -13.42 6.43 -4.12
CA THR A 55 -12.24 5.75 -4.64
C THR A 55 -11.19 6.71 -5.20
N LEU A 56 -11.44 8.03 -5.09
CA LEU A 56 -10.51 9.04 -5.58
C LEU A 56 -9.24 9.05 -4.72
N ALA A 57 -8.14 8.63 -5.33
CA ALA A 57 -6.83 8.59 -4.71
C ALA A 57 -5.75 9.05 -5.68
N ARG A 58 -4.64 9.55 -5.15
CA ARG A 58 -3.43 9.87 -5.91
C ARG A 58 -2.23 9.13 -5.35
N GLY A 59 -1.32 8.75 -6.23
CA GLY A 59 -0.11 8.02 -5.85
C GLY A 59 0.88 8.91 -5.10
N LEU A 60 1.33 8.45 -3.93
CA LEU A 60 2.41 9.05 -3.16
C LEU A 60 3.56 8.06 -3.00
N ARG A 61 4.69 8.32 -3.67
CA ARG A 61 5.87 7.46 -3.63
C ARG A 61 6.63 7.60 -2.32
N SER A 62 7.16 6.47 -1.84
CA SER A 62 8.17 6.38 -0.79
C SER A 62 9.36 5.59 -1.33
N ASP A 63 10.44 5.42 -0.58
CA ASP A 63 11.60 4.67 -1.03
C ASP A 63 11.35 3.15 -1.12
N ALA A 64 10.26 2.65 -0.52
CA ALA A 64 9.99 1.21 -0.42
C ALA A 64 8.52 0.81 -0.58
N TYR A 65 7.62 1.75 -0.83
CA TYR A 65 6.19 1.48 -0.99
C TYR A 65 5.49 2.62 -1.71
N LEU A 66 4.35 2.32 -2.32
CA LEU A 66 3.46 3.28 -2.97
C LEU A 66 2.15 3.37 -2.20
N VAL A 67 1.66 4.59 -1.98
CA VAL A 67 0.40 4.88 -1.29
C VAL A 67 -0.61 5.45 -2.28
N GLY A 68 -1.83 4.94 -2.31
CA GLY A 68 -2.98 5.60 -2.91
C GLY A 68 -3.69 6.46 -1.87
N TRP A 69 -3.34 7.73 -1.79
CA TRP A 69 -3.85 8.66 -0.80
C TRP A 69 -5.12 9.36 -1.24
N SER A 70 -6.15 9.31 -0.41
CA SER A 70 -7.38 10.06 -0.58
C SER A 70 -7.40 11.28 0.34
N ASP A 71 -7.29 12.47 -0.24
CA ASP A 71 -7.43 13.70 0.52
C ASP A 71 -8.88 13.89 1.03
N LEU A 72 -9.89 13.35 0.34
CA LEU A 72 -11.30 13.44 0.77
C LEU A 72 -11.61 12.63 2.02
N ARG A 73 -10.94 11.49 2.20
CA ARG A 73 -11.06 10.64 3.40
C ARG A 73 -9.98 10.90 4.43
N ALA A 74 -8.95 11.68 4.07
CA ALA A 74 -7.72 11.84 4.85
C ALA A 74 -7.11 10.48 5.27
N ASN A 75 -7.11 9.53 4.34
CA ASN A 75 -6.65 8.15 4.53
C ASN A 75 -5.96 7.62 3.27
N PRO A 76 -5.01 6.66 3.43
CA PRO A 76 -4.63 5.81 2.31
C PRO A 76 -5.79 4.88 1.96
N LEU A 77 -6.16 4.75 0.69
CA LEU A 77 -7.12 3.72 0.24
C LEU A 77 -6.43 2.39 0.03
N TRP A 78 -5.16 2.43 -0.32
CA TRP A 78 -4.28 1.28 -0.46
C TRP A 78 -2.82 1.70 -0.28
N VAL A 79 -2.02 0.76 0.17
CA VAL A 79 -0.55 0.85 0.21
C VAL A 79 -0.01 -0.47 -0.34
N THR A 80 0.92 -0.39 -1.29
CA THR A 80 1.53 -1.58 -1.89
C THR A 80 3.04 -1.55 -1.75
N TRP A 81 3.63 -2.73 -1.50
CA TRP A 81 5.07 -2.91 -1.36
C TRP A 81 5.48 -4.33 -1.73
N ARG A 82 6.76 -4.49 -2.03
CA ARG A 82 7.38 -5.80 -2.26
C ARG A 82 8.19 -6.21 -1.03
N LEU A 83 8.26 -7.50 -0.76
CA LEU A 83 9.17 -8.10 0.21
C LEU A 83 10.03 -9.14 -0.49
N GLU A 84 11.30 -9.19 -0.13
CA GLU A 84 12.24 -10.23 -0.57
C GLU A 84 12.88 -10.89 0.65
N ASN A 85 13.10 -12.19 0.56
CA ASN A 85 13.83 -12.91 1.60
C ASN A 85 15.33 -12.62 1.49
N ILE A 86 15.76 -11.55 2.15
CA ILE A 86 17.17 -11.16 2.20
C ILE A 86 17.81 -11.60 3.51
N GLN A 87 19.08 -11.97 3.45
CA GLN A 87 19.86 -12.28 4.65
C GLN A 87 20.35 -10.98 5.32
N GLY A 88 20.44 -11.02 6.65
CA GLY A 88 20.83 -9.88 7.44
C GLY A 88 19.67 -8.95 7.80
N SER A 89 19.98 -7.88 8.50
CA SER A 89 19.03 -6.85 8.90
C SER A 89 19.61 -5.48 8.64
N ARG A 90 18.82 -4.62 8.02
CA ARG A 90 19.12 -3.19 7.85
C ARG A 90 18.29 -2.33 8.80
N LEU A 91 17.56 -2.97 9.70
CA LEU A 91 16.65 -2.33 10.64
C LEU A 91 17.43 -1.39 11.57
N GLY A 92 16.98 -0.15 11.64
CA GLY A 92 17.42 0.82 12.64
C GLY A 92 16.52 0.82 13.88
N GLU A 93 16.80 1.74 14.78
CA GLU A 93 15.91 2.03 15.88
C GLU A 93 14.54 2.47 15.36
N ARG A 94 13.51 2.12 16.08
CA ARG A 94 12.15 2.56 15.73
C ARG A 94 12.04 4.07 15.94
N PRO A 95 11.56 4.85 14.98
CA PRO A 95 11.27 6.26 15.21
C PRO A 95 10.29 6.47 16.36
N ASP A 96 10.57 7.44 17.23
CA ASP A 96 9.73 7.75 18.39
C ASP A 96 8.45 8.50 17.98
N GLU A 97 8.51 9.27 16.88
CA GLU A 97 7.44 10.15 16.48
C GLU A 97 6.95 9.84 15.06
N PHE A 98 5.66 10.08 14.86
CA PHE A 98 5.03 10.11 13.55
C PHE A 98 5.16 11.51 12.95
N GLU A 99 5.26 11.56 11.62
CA GLU A 99 5.49 12.79 10.87
C GLU A 99 4.29 13.14 9.98
N ARG A 100 3.91 14.42 9.99
CA ARG A 100 3.01 14.93 8.97
C ARG A 100 3.64 14.73 7.59
N ASP A 101 2.87 14.23 6.64
CA ASP A 101 3.29 14.23 5.24
C ASP A 101 2.83 15.54 4.58
N TRP A 102 3.78 16.37 4.17
CA TRP A 102 3.52 17.64 3.52
C TRP A 102 2.75 17.54 2.19
N ARG A 103 2.73 16.33 1.61
CA ARG A 103 2.02 16.02 0.37
C ARG A 103 0.50 15.87 0.58
N SER A 104 0.04 15.63 1.80
CA SER A 104 -1.39 15.63 2.14
C SER A 104 -1.92 17.08 2.14
N LEU A 105 -3.07 17.28 1.47
CA LEU A 105 -3.74 18.60 1.46
C LEU A 105 -4.28 18.97 2.85
N TRP A 106 -4.73 17.97 3.62
CA TRP A 106 -5.20 18.18 4.98
C TRP A 106 -4.06 17.99 6.00
N PRO A 107 -4.06 18.75 7.08
CA PRO A 107 -3.03 18.66 8.11
C PRO A 107 -3.25 17.44 9.02
N VAL A 108 -3.17 16.22 8.45
CA VAL A 108 -3.22 15.00 9.25
C VAL A 108 -1.95 14.92 10.09
N THR A 109 -2.13 14.98 11.41
CA THR A 109 -1.02 14.99 12.39
C THR A 109 -1.19 13.87 13.41
N PRO A 110 -0.13 13.48 14.12
CA PRO A 110 -0.22 12.52 15.22
C PRO A 110 -1.23 12.93 16.30
N ASP A 111 -1.39 14.23 16.55
CA ASP A 111 -2.32 14.77 17.53
C ASP A 111 -3.79 14.55 17.19
N SER A 112 -4.11 14.35 15.90
CA SER A 112 -5.47 14.02 15.45
C SER A 112 -5.99 12.71 16.04
N TYR A 113 -5.10 11.84 16.52
CA TYR A 113 -5.42 10.54 17.12
C TYR A 113 -5.45 10.59 18.66
N ARG A 114 -5.05 11.71 19.27
CA ARG A 114 -4.96 11.82 20.73
C ARG A 114 -6.36 11.65 21.37
N ASN A 115 -6.45 10.76 22.35
CA ASN A 115 -7.68 10.45 23.08
C ASN A 115 -8.85 9.96 22.19
N SER A 116 -8.58 9.49 20.99
CA SER A 116 -9.60 9.01 20.06
C SER A 116 -10.05 7.58 20.33
N GLY A 117 -9.29 6.81 21.09
CA GLY A 117 -9.49 5.37 21.25
C GLY A 117 -8.90 4.53 20.13
N TYR A 118 -8.34 5.16 19.08
CA TYR A 118 -7.70 4.50 17.95
C TYR A 118 -6.18 4.64 18.00
N ASP A 119 -5.51 3.58 17.60
CA ASP A 119 -4.06 3.59 17.35
C ASP A 119 -3.76 4.18 15.96
N ARG A 120 -2.55 4.69 15.80
CA ARG A 120 -1.96 5.04 14.52
C ARG A 120 -1.48 3.77 13.84
N GLY A 121 -2.38 3.08 13.14
CA GLY A 121 -2.12 1.79 12.50
C GLY A 121 -1.33 1.96 11.21
N HIS A 122 -0.17 1.29 11.11
CA HIS A 122 0.62 1.25 9.88
C HIS A 122 -0.03 0.33 8.83
N LEU A 123 -0.03 0.73 7.56
CA LEU A 123 -0.34 -0.17 6.45
C LEU A 123 0.92 -0.85 5.93
N ALA A 124 1.92 -0.11 5.42
CA ALA A 124 3.26 -0.63 5.18
C ALA A 124 4.00 -0.74 6.54
N PRO A 125 4.40 -1.96 6.95
CA PRO A 125 4.87 -2.21 8.32
C PRO A 125 6.31 -1.71 8.54
N ASN A 126 6.53 -0.99 9.63
CA ASN A 126 7.84 -0.47 10.03
C ASN A 126 8.93 -1.56 10.05
N TYR A 127 8.64 -2.72 10.68
CA TYR A 127 9.63 -3.79 10.84
C TYR A 127 10.06 -4.38 9.49
N ALA A 128 9.11 -4.79 8.64
CA ALA A 128 9.43 -5.42 7.36
C ALA A 128 10.14 -4.46 6.41
N ILE A 129 9.65 -3.23 6.31
CA ILE A 129 10.24 -2.20 5.45
C ILE A 129 11.66 -1.86 5.94
N GLY A 130 11.84 -1.63 7.24
CA GLY A 130 13.16 -1.32 7.80
C GLY A 130 14.16 -2.46 7.60
N LYS A 131 13.72 -3.70 7.84
CA LYS A 131 14.57 -4.88 7.68
C LYS A 131 15.08 -5.07 6.26
N ILE A 132 14.24 -4.82 5.26
CA ILE A 132 14.56 -5.07 3.85
C ILE A 132 15.20 -3.86 3.18
N TYR A 133 14.65 -2.66 3.40
CA TYR A 133 15.03 -1.45 2.67
C TYR A 133 15.89 -0.48 3.49
N GLY A 134 16.05 -0.73 4.79
CA GLY A 134 16.92 0.05 5.67
C GLY A 134 16.24 1.24 6.35
N VAL A 135 17.03 1.97 7.11
CA VAL A 135 16.59 2.99 8.08
C VAL A 135 15.80 4.11 7.43
N LYS A 136 16.23 4.61 6.28
CA LYS A 136 15.54 5.71 5.59
C LYS A 136 14.11 5.35 5.20
N ALA A 137 13.93 4.17 4.60
CA ALA A 137 12.60 3.67 4.24
C ALA A 137 11.75 3.37 5.48
N GLN A 138 12.37 2.85 6.54
CA GLN A 138 11.73 2.64 7.84
C GLN A 138 11.14 3.93 8.40
N HIS A 139 11.88 5.03 8.43
CA HIS A 139 11.40 6.34 8.89
C HIS A 139 10.21 6.82 8.07
N GLN A 140 10.23 6.60 6.76
CA GLN A 140 9.11 7.01 5.90
C GLN A 140 7.79 6.29 6.24
N THR A 141 7.84 5.09 6.85
CA THR A 141 6.61 4.40 7.27
C THR A 141 5.85 5.15 8.36
N PHE A 142 6.50 6.06 9.09
CA PHE A 142 5.90 6.91 10.13
C PHE A 142 5.22 8.17 9.58
N ARG A 143 5.23 8.39 8.27
CA ARG A 143 4.42 9.46 7.66
C ARG A 143 2.94 9.16 7.80
N MET A 144 2.19 10.17 8.20
CA MET A 144 0.74 10.03 8.44
C MET A 144 -0.06 9.57 7.21
N THR A 145 0.50 9.67 6.00
CA THR A 145 -0.10 9.11 4.78
C THR A 145 -0.02 7.57 4.67
N ASN A 146 0.76 6.92 5.53
CA ASN A 146 0.83 5.45 5.67
C ASN A 146 -0.03 4.95 6.85
N ILE A 147 -0.75 5.83 7.54
CA ILE A 147 -1.41 5.58 8.82
C ILE A 147 -2.92 5.67 8.66
N SER A 148 -3.62 4.75 9.32
CA SER A 148 -5.09 4.76 9.39
C SER A 148 -5.57 4.43 10.80
N PRO A 149 -6.75 4.94 11.25
CA PRO A 149 -7.29 4.64 12.57
C PRO A 149 -7.60 3.15 12.74
N GLN A 150 -6.90 2.46 13.62
CA GLN A 150 -7.13 1.06 13.97
C GLN A 150 -7.44 0.90 15.46
N THR A 151 -8.39 0.05 15.82
CA THR A 151 -8.59 -0.29 17.23
C THR A 151 -7.36 -0.96 17.82
N PRO A 152 -7.06 -0.79 19.12
CA PRO A 152 -5.90 -1.44 19.75
C PRO A 152 -5.89 -2.97 19.62
N ALA A 153 -7.07 -3.60 19.71
CA ALA A 153 -7.19 -5.05 19.55
C ALA A 153 -6.83 -5.52 18.14
N LEU A 154 -7.23 -4.76 17.10
CA LEU A 154 -6.85 -5.03 15.74
C LEU A 154 -5.35 -4.75 15.54
N ASN A 155 -4.90 -3.52 15.79
CA ASN A 155 -3.55 -3.07 15.48
C ASN A 155 -2.46 -3.85 16.21
N ARG A 156 -2.57 -3.92 17.54
CA ARG A 156 -1.51 -4.48 18.39
C ARG A 156 -1.50 -6.01 18.44
N LYS A 157 -2.60 -6.68 18.06
CA LYS A 157 -2.73 -8.13 18.12
C LYS A 157 -2.89 -8.75 16.73
N LEU A 158 -4.08 -8.65 16.14
CA LEU A 158 -4.42 -9.44 14.95
C LEU A 158 -3.62 -9.00 13.70
N TRP A 159 -3.53 -7.69 13.46
CA TRP A 159 -2.76 -7.13 12.36
C TRP A 159 -1.27 -7.43 12.49
N GLN A 160 -0.72 -7.22 13.70
CA GLN A 160 0.67 -7.53 14.01
C GLN A 160 0.99 -9.03 13.88
N ARG A 161 0.06 -9.92 14.27
CA ARG A 161 0.23 -11.38 14.07
C ARG A 161 0.33 -11.76 12.61
N LEU A 162 -0.49 -11.16 11.74
CA LEU A 162 -0.38 -11.40 10.30
C LEU A 162 0.96 -10.87 9.75
N GLU A 163 1.42 -9.71 10.19
CA GLU A 163 2.72 -9.18 9.80
C GLU A 163 3.87 -10.08 10.25
N ALA A 164 3.81 -10.63 11.46
CA ALA A 164 4.77 -11.61 11.95
C ALA A 164 4.72 -12.91 11.11
N ALA A 165 3.52 -13.42 10.82
CA ALA A 165 3.34 -14.60 9.97
C ALA A 165 3.93 -14.41 8.57
N ILE A 166 3.74 -13.23 7.98
CA ILE A 166 4.32 -12.87 6.67
C ILE A 166 5.85 -12.96 6.74
N MET A 167 6.48 -12.34 7.72
CA MET A 167 7.93 -12.23 7.81
C MET A 167 8.62 -13.53 8.26
N ASP A 168 7.98 -14.27 9.18
CA ASP A 168 8.63 -15.42 9.83
C ASP A 168 8.26 -16.76 9.18
N SER A 169 7.11 -16.84 8.50
CA SER A 169 6.59 -18.09 7.97
C SER A 169 6.39 -18.07 6.46
N ILE A 170 5.79 -17.01 5.89
CA ILE A 170 5.42 -16.98 4.48
C ILE A 170 6.61 -16.57 3.61
N LEU A 171 7.21 -15.42 3.87
CA LEU A 171 8.31 -14.88 3.07
C LEU A 171 9.52 -15.81 2.95
N PRO A 172 9.97 -16.53 4.00
CA PRO A 172 11.07 -17.47 3.88
C PRO A 172 10.81 -18.63 2.91
N ARG A 173 9.55 -19.02 2.72
CA ARG A 173 9.15 -20.08 1.81
C ARG A 173 8.96 -19.62 0.38
N GLU A 174 8.35 -18.45 0.23
CA GLU A 174 8.01 -17.90 -1.09
C GLU A 174 9.17 -17.15 -1.75
N GLY A 175 10.15 -16.69 -0.97
CA GLY A 175 11.32 -15.91 -1.44
C GLY A 175 11.00 -14.47 -1.77
N ALA A 176 9.88 -14.19 -2.43
CA ALA A 176 9.41 -12.84 -2.72
C ALA A 176 7.88 -12.77 -2.64
N LEU A 177 7.38 -11.63 -2.13
CA LEU A 177 5.95 -11.36 -1.99
C LEU A 177 5.66 -9.92 -2.44
N TRP A 178 4.50 -9.71 -3.06
CA TRP A 178 3.89 -8.40 -3.18
C TRP A 178 2.70 -8.32 -2.26
N ILE A 179 2.56 -7.19 -1.57
CA ILE A 179 1.51 -7.01 -0.57
C ILE A 179 0.79 -5.70 -0.85
N THR A 180 -0.53 -5.77 -0.83
CA THR A 180 -1.40 -4.59 -0.87
C THR A 180 -2.29 -4.62 0.37
N ALA A 181 -2.33 -3.51 1.10
CA ALA A 181 -3.17 -3.37 2.28
C ALA A 181 -3.89 -2.03 2.28
N GLY A 182 -5.08 -1.99 2.85
CA GLY A 182 -5.85 -0.76 2.92
C GLY A 182 -7.07 -0.88 3.82
N PRO A 183 -7.73 0.26 4.09
CA PRO A 183 -9.00 0.31 4.80
C PRO A 183 -10.19 -0.02 3.89
N VAL A 184 -11.30 -0.40 4.53
CA VAL A 184 -12.63 -0.53 3.92
C VAL A 184 -13.57 0.45 4.61
N PHE A 185 -14.34 1.18 3.82
CA PHE A 185 -15.33 2.16 4.27
C PHE A 185 -16.69 1.77 3.71
N SER A 186 -17.50 1.11 4.49
CA SER A 186 -18.79 0.56 4.05
C SER A 186 -19.99 1.03 4.87
N GLY A 187 -19.73 1.63 6.03
CA GLY A 187 -20.75 2.08 6.96
C GLY A 187 -21.07 3.56 6.92
N SER A 188 -21.52 4.08 8.03
CA SER A 188 -21.70 5.53 8.25
C SER A 188 -20.34 6.23 8.32
N ILE A 189 -20.28 7.46 7.81
CA ILE A 189 -19.06 8.25 7.85
C ILE A 189 -18.84 8.76 9.27
N GLU A 190 -17.88 8.18 9.98
CA GLU A 190 -17.35 8.65 11.24
C GLU A 190 -15.96 9.23 11.05
N ARG A 191 -15.60 10.28 11.79
CA ARG A 191 -14.32 10.96 11.59
C ARG A 191 -13.66 11.36 12.91
N LEU A 192 -12.35 11.23 12.94
CA LEU A 192 -11.47 11.88 13.89
C LEU A 192 -11.28 13.37 13.53
N PRO A 193 -10.64 14.18 14.41
CA PRO A 193 -10.18 15.52 14.04
C PRO A 193 -9.38 15.54 12.72
N ASN A 194 -9.39 16.68 12.04
CA ASN A 194 -8.76 16.86 10.73
C ASN A 194 -9.33 15.94 9.63
N LEU A 195 -10.64 15.67 9.70
CA LEU A 195 -11.42 14.95 8.69
C LEU A 195 -11.00 13.50 8.45
N ILE A 196 -10.16 12.90 9.28
CA ILE A 196 -9.72 11.51 9.14
C ILE A 196 -10.92 10.58 9.30
N GLU A 197 -11.32 9.93 8.23
CA GLU A 197 -12.44 8.97 8.26
C GLU A 197 -12.01 7.67 8.95
N ILE A 198 -12.87 7.16 9.83
CA ILE A 198 -12.63 5.91 10.56
C ILE A 198 -13.10 4.75 9.70
N PRO A 199 -12.21 3.80 9.35
CA PRO A 199 -12.59 2.63 8.55
C PRO A 199 -13.44 1.63 9.34
N ASP A 200 -14.28 0.87 8.63
CA ASP A 200 -15.06 -0.24 9.21
C ASP A 200 -14.24 -1.54 9.30
N ALA A 201 -13.31 -1.72 8.35
CA ALA A 201 -12.47 -2.91 8.27
C ALA A 201 -11.14 -2.57 7.57
N PHE A 202 -10.24 -3.55 7.56
CA PHE A 202 -8.96 -3.49 6.84
C PHE A 202 -8.74 -4.77 6.06
N TYR A 203 -8.20 -4.62 4.85
CA TYR A 203 -7.77 -5.75 4.04
C TYR A 203 -6.25 -5.83 3.93
N LYS A 204 -5.75 -7.04 3.68
CA LYS A 204 -4.36 -7.29 3.28
C LYS A 204 -4.33 -8.43 2.27
N ILE A 205 -3.86 -8.15 1.07
CA ILE A 205 -3.68 -9.10 -0.02
C ILE A 205 -2.19 -9.42 -0.12
N ILE A 206 -1.84 -10.70 -0.12
CA ILE A 206 -0.48 -11.22 -0.19
C ILE A 206 -0.38 -12.04 -1.47
N ILE A 207 0.53 -11.66 -2.37
CA ILE A 207 0.75 -12.32 -3.64
C ILE A 207 2.12 -12.99 -3.64
N SER A 208 2.12 -14.28 -3.96
CA SER A 208 3.30 -15.00 -4.46
C SER A 208 3.19 -15.08 -5.98
N PRO A 209 4.13 -14.50 -6.73
CA PRO A 209 4.03 -14.41 -8.20
C PRO A 209 4.17 -15.76 -8.88
N GLY A 210 4.55 -16.80 -8.11
CA GLY A 210 4.98 -18.07 -8.67
C GLY A 210 6.39 -18.01 -9.25
N THR A 211 6.95 -19.15 -9.56
CA THR A 211 8.27 -19.26 -10.21
C THR A 211 8.23 -20.31 -11.32
N GLY A 212 8.76 -19.99 -12.48
CA GLY A 212 8.82 -20.90 -13.62
C GLY A 212 7.41 -21.26 -14.14
N ARG A 213 6.96 -22.51 -13.91
CA ARG A 213 5.63 -23.00 -14.34
C ARG A 213 4.55 -22.86 -13.27
N GLN A 214 4.88 -22.37 -12.09
CA GLN A 214 3.90 -22.19 -11.03
C GLN A 214 3.08 -20.92 -11.29
N ALA A 215 1.76 -21.07 -11.30
CA ALA A 215 0.85 -19.94 -11.40
C ALA A 215 0.96 -19.02 -10.16
N PRO A 216 0.65 -17.74 -10.29
CA PRO A 216 0.56 -16.86 -9.14
C PRO A 216 -0.50 -17.33 -8.15
N ARG A 217 -0.26 -17.07 -6.87
CA ARG A 217 -1.17 -17.44 -5.76
C ARG A 217 -1.40 -16.22 -4.86
N ALA A 218 -2.59 -16.15 -4.30
CA ALA A 218 -2.99 -15.09 -3.40
C ALA A 218 -3.53 -15.61 -2.07
N LEU A 219 -3.26 -14.87 -0.99
CA LEU A 219 -4.02 -14.92 0.25
C LEU A 219 -4.58 -13.52 0.51
N ALA A 220 -5.88 -13.42 0.72
CA ALA A 220 -6.52 -12.16 1.05
C ALA A 220 -7.24 -12.27 2.39
N PHE A 221 -7.05 -11.25 3.24
CA PHE A 221 -7.62 -11.15 4.57
C PHE A 221 -8.48 -9.89 4.67
N LEU A 222 -9.60 -10.01 5.39
CA LEU A 222 -10.48 -8.89 5.73
C LEU A 222 -10.77 -8.90 7.22
N PHE A 223 -10.24 -7.93 7.93
CA PHE A 223 -10.37 -7.79 9.38
C PHE A 223 -11.35 -6.67 9.71
N PRO A 224 -12.48 -6.94 10.37
CA PRO A 224 -13.31 -5.86 10.90
C PRO A 224 -12.56 -5.05 11.96
N GLN A 225 -12.95 -3.79 12.13
CA GLN A 225 -12.39 -2.91 13.17
C GLN A 225 -12.58 -3.52 14.58
N GLN A 226 -13.73 -4.17 14.78
CA GLN A 226 -14.09 -4.78 16.05
C GLN A 226 -13.70 -6.26 16.09
N VAL A 227 -12.57 -6.54 16.72
CA VAL A 227 -12.04 -7.89 16.96
C VAL A 227 -11.58 -8.02 18.40
N ARG A 228 -11.43 -9.25 18.90
CA ARG A 228 -10.80 -9.52 20.21
C ARG A 228 -9.28 -9.54 20.09
N GLY A 229 -8.77 -9.94 18.92
CA GLY A 229 -7.35 -10.00 18.59
C GLY A 229 -6.70 -11.37 18.82
N ASP A 230 -7.44 -12.35 19.39
CA ASP A 230 -6.98 -13.71 19.63
C ASP A 230 -7.56 -14.73 18.63
N GLU A 231 -8.44 -14.27 17.75
CA GLU A 231 -9.04 -15.13 16.73
C GLU A 231 -7.98 -15.76 15.80
N PRO A 232 -8.18 -16.99 15.32
CA PRO A 232 -7.34 -17.56 14.27
C PRO A 232 -7.38 -16.72 13.01
N LEU A 233 -6.23 -16.48 12.38
CA LEU A 233 -6.12 -15.63 11.19
C LEU A 233 -6.95 -16.17 10.01
N ASP A 234 -7.05 -17.48 9.88
CA ASP A 234 -7.79 -18.14 8.79
C ASP A 234 -9.30 -17.86 8.78
N ARG A 235 -9.87 -17.39 9.89
CA ARG A 235 -11.27 -16.93 9.95
C ARG A 235 -11.54 -15.69 9.10
N PHE A 236 -10.49 -14.96 8.78
CA PHE A 236 -10.57 -13.68 8.06
C PHE A 236 -10.18 -13.80 6.59
N LEU A 237 -9.95 -15.02 6.11
CA LEU A 237 -9.68 -15.26 4.70
C LEU A 237 -10.93 -14.96 3.86
N VAL A 238 -10.72 -14.21 2.78
CA VAL A 238 -11.75 -13.84 1.81
C VAL A 238 -11.17 -13.93 0.39
N SER A 239 -12.03 -13.90 -0.62
CA SER A 239 -11.61 -13.72 -2.01
C SER A 239 -11.21 -12.26 -2.27
N ILE A 240 -10.38 -12.01 -3.28
CA ILE A 240 -10.02 -10.65 -3.71
C ILE A 240 -11.28 -9.93 -4.24
N ASP A 241 -12.12 -10.61 -5.03
CA ASP A 241 -13.43 -10.09 -5.48
C ASP A 241 -14.29 -9.53 -4.34
N ARG A 242 -14.21 -10.18 -3.16
CA ARG A 242 -14.93 -9.65 -1.98
C ARG A 242 -14.36 -8.31 -1.52
N ILE A 243 -13.03 -8.16 -1.53
CA ILE A 243 -12.38 -6.89 -1.18
C ILE A 243 -12.73 -5.82 -2.22
N GLU A 244 -12.68 -6.14 -3.49
CA GLU A 244 -13.05 -5.26 -4.60
C GLU A 244 -14.48 -4.76 -4.50
N SER A 245 -15.41 -5.67 -4.21
CA SER A 245 -16.82 -5.32 -4.03
C SER A 245 -17.06 -4.35 -2.88
N LEU A 246 -16.22 -4.37 -1.86
CA LEU A 246 -16.31 -3.50 -0.68
C LEU A 246 -15.58 -2.17 -0.86
N THR A 247 -14.47 -2.18 -1.59
CA THR A 247 -13.61 -0.99 -1.76
C THR A 247 -13.95 -0.18 -3.01
N GLY A 248 -14.54 -0.83 -4.03
CA GLY A 248 -14.72 -0.26 -5.37
C GLY A 248 -13.40 -0.13 -6.13
N LEU A 249 -12.33 -0.77 -5.65
CA LEU A 249 -11.05 -0.87 -6.33
C LEU A 249 -11.01 -2.11 -7.20
N ASP A 250 -10.13 -2.08 -8.19
CA ASP A 250 -9.79 -3.14 -9.12
C ASP A 250 -8.30 -3.43 -8.96
N PHE A 251 -7.98 -4.66 -8.56
CA PHE A 251 -6.61 -5.07 -8.33
C PHE A 251 -6.13 -5.91 -9.52
N PHE A 252 -4.84 -5.91 -9.77
CA PHE A 252 -4.14 -6.79 -10.75
C PHE A 252 -4.69 -6.73 -12.18
N HIS A 253 -5.35 -5.66 -12.57
CA HIS A 253 -6.00 -5.43 -13.87
C HIS A 253 -5.06 -5.51 -15.09
N GLU A 254 -3.75 -5.66 -14.91
CA GLU A 254 -2.79 -5.93 -15.98
C GLU A 254 -2.58 -7.42 -16.22
N LEU A 255 -3.23 -8.31 -15.44
CA LEU A 255 -3.27 -9.74 -15.71
C LEU A 255 -4.18 -10.05 -16.92
N PRO A 256 -3.92 -11.16 -17.64
CA PRO A 256 -4.94 -11.71 -18.53
C PRO A 256 -6.22 -12.08 -17.77
N ASP A 257 -7.39 -11.73 -18.31
CA ASP A 257 -8.70 -11.84 -17.65
C ASP A 257 -8.94 -13.23 -17.02
N ASP A 258 -8.53 -14.30 -17.69
CA ASP A 258 -8.70 -15.68 -17.20
C ASP A 258 -7.78 -16.03 -16.04
N VAL A 259 -6.63 -15.36 -15.93
CA VAL A 259 -5.67 -15.52 -14.81
C VAL A 259 -6.16 -14.72 -13.61
N GLU A 260 -6.57 -13.47 -13.85
CA GLU A 260 -7.12 -12.55 -12.87
C GLU A 260 -8.34 -13.18 -12.20
N GLN A 261 -9.36 -13.59 -12.98
CA GLN A 261 -10.57 -14.21 -12.46
C GLN A 261 -10.28 -15.44 -11.59
N ARG A 262 -9.34 -16.30 -12.01
CA ARG A 262 -8.97 -17.48 -11.19
C ARG A 262 -8.28 -17.10 -9.89
N LEU A 263 -7.46 -16.04 -9.90
CA LEU A 263 -6.73 -15.58 -8.74
C LEU A 263 -7.66 -14.93 -7.70
N GLU A 264 -8.67 -14.21 -8.17
CA GLU A 264 -9.48 -13.30 -7.35
C GLU A 264 -10.77 -13.91 -6.83
N ALA A 265 -11.37 -14.83 -7.61
CA ALA A 265 -12.69 -15.39 -7.29
C ALA A 265 -12.71 -16.31 -6.07
N GLN A 266 -11.59 -16.91 -5.69
CA GLN A 266 -11.58 -17.99 -4.70
C GLN A 266 -10.60 -17.77 -3.56
N VAL A 267 -10.95 -18.31 -2.40
CA VAL A 267 -10.02 -18.44 -1.26
C VAL A 267 -9.20 -19.72 -1.44
N VAL A 268 -7.95 -19.58 -1.85
CA VAL A 268 -7.02 -20.73 -2.02
C VAL A 268 -6.10 -20.84 -0.81
N ARG A 269 -6.26 -21.89 -0.01
CA ARG A 269 -5.40 -22.18 1.15
C ARG A 269 -4.20 -23.06 0.80
N ASP A 270 -4.35 -23.82 -0.28
CA ASP A 270 -3.36 -24.84 -0.69
C ASP A 270 -2.01 -24.21 -1.01
N GLY A 271 -0.96 -24.85 -0.53
CA GLY A 271 0.42 -24.38 -0.69
C GLY A 271 0.85 -23.25 0.27
N TRP A 272 -0.08 -22.58 0.96
CA TRP A 272 0.25 -21.50 1.90
C TRP A 272 0.55 -21.97 3.32
N GLN A 273 0.20 -23.24 3.66
CA GLN A 273 0.34 -23.81 5.01
C GLN A 273 -0.30 -22.91 6.10
N VAL A 274 -1.51 -22.43 5.82
CA VAL A 274 -2.23 -21.46 6.68
C VAL A 274 -2.31 -21.93 8.13
N ASP A 275 -2.52 -23.21 8.36
CA ASP A 275 -2.64 -23.79 9.70
C ASP A 275 -1.37 -23.62 10.55
N SER A 276 -0.19 -23.52 9.91
CA SER A 276 1.09 -23.36 10.60
C SER A 276 1.26 -21.99 11.25
N PHE A 277 0.57 -20.96 10.74
CA PHE A 277 0.69 -19.58 11.26
C PHE A 277 -0.62 -18.98 11.78
N SER A 278 -1.78 -19.60 11.45
CA SER A 278 -3.09 -19.03 11.80
C SER A 278 -3.27 -18.78 13.30
N ARG A 279 -2.67 -19.61 14.15
CA ARG A 279 -2.76 -19.54 15.61
C ARG A 279 -1.49 -19.04 16.30
N MET A 280 -0.54 -18.50 15.56
CA MET A 280 0.68 -17.93 16.16
C MET A 280 0.30 -16.83 17.17
N PRO A 281 0.97 -16.78 18.33
CA PRO A 281 0.72 -15.73 19.31
C PRO A 281 1.19 -14.36 18.80
N SER A 282 0.64 -13.29 19.38
CA SER A 282 1.17 -11.94 19.20
C SER A 282 2.56 -11.85 19.80
N ARG A 283 3.44 -11.02 19.24
CA ARG A 283 4.76 -10.73 19.79
C ARG A 283 4.74 -9.77 20.99
N TYR A 284 3.58 -9.15 21.25
CA TYR A 284 3.38 -8.15 22.32
C TYR A 284 2.15 -8.49 23.15
#